data_999fd303dac40d192ee8604eb418a8ae
#
_entry.id   999fd303dac40d192ee8604eb418a8ae
#
_cell.length_a   1.000
_cell.length_b   1.000
_cell.length_c   1.000
_cell.angle_alpha   90.00
_cell.angle_beta   90.00
_cell.angle_gamma   90.00
#
_symmetry.space_group_name_H-M   'P 1'
#
loop_
_entity.id
_entity.type
_entity.pdbx_description
1 polymer ?
#
loop_
_entity_poly.entity_id
_entity_poly.type
_entity_poly.pdbx_seq_one_letter_code
_entity_poly.pdbx_strand_id
1 'polypeptide(L)'
;MKLYDFKMAPNPQRVNMFLAEKGIEIPTVEINTRERAQFSESYMAVNAVSQVPVLELDDGTCIAETMAICRYIEELHPEPPLFGSDAKEKALIEMWSRRAEFMGYLNAADMLRNSSPAFEDRGLSGVPGGVPQIAELVERGRNAMGRFFDHF
;
A
#
# COMPACT_ATOMS: atom_id res chain seq x y z
N MET A 1 9.31 10.79 14.12
CA MET A 1 8.33 10.10 13.28
C MET A 1 8.30 8.60 13.58
N LYS A 2 7.20 7.89 13.29
CA LYS A 2 7.03 6.43 13.41
C LYS A 2 6.13 5.89 12.29
N LEU A 3 6.34 4.63 11.90
CA LEU A 3 5.59 3.96 10.85
C LEU A 3 4.64 2.93 11.48
N TYR A 4 3.35 3.07 11.25
CA TYR A 4 2.37 2.02 11.53
C TYR A 4 2.41 1.00 10.39
N ASP A 5 2.73 -0.23 10.72
CA ASP A 5 3.15 -1.24 9.76
C ASP A 5 2.49 -2.60 10.02
N PHE A 6 2.41 -3.42 9.00
CA PHE A 6 2.19 -4.85 9.09
C PHE A 6 3.02 -5.55 8.00
N LYS A 7 4.18 -6.05 8.37
CA LYS A 7 5.21 -6.59 7.46
C LYS A 7 4.70 -7.66 6.49
N MET A 8 3.58 -8.32 6.80
CA MET A 8 2.99 -9.33 5.91
C MET A 8 2.10 -8.74 4.81
N ALA A 9 1.75 -7.46 4.89
CA ALA A 9 0.90 -6.80 3.90
C ALA A 9 1.73 -6.15 2.78
N PRO A 10 1.29 -6.21 1.51
CA PRO A 10 2.12 -5.75 0.37
C PRO A 10 2.38 -4.24 0.37
N ASN A 11 1.43 -3.41 0.80
CA ASN A 11 1.62 -1.96 0.86
C ASN A 11 2.69 -1.55 1.88
N PRO A 12 2.66 -2.01 3.14
CA PRO A 12 3.77 -1.84 4.07
C PRO A 12 5.10 -2.36 3.54
N GLN A 13 5.14 -3.54 2.91
CA GLN A 13 6.36 -4.09 2.32
C GLN A 13 6.99 -3.12 1.32
N ARG A 14 6.19 -2.45 0.49
CA ARG A 14 6.69 -1.46 -0.46
C ARG A 14 7.40 -0.29 0.24
N VAL A 15 6.83 0.24 1.32
CA VAL A 15 7.47 1.30 2.11
C VAL A 15 8.75 0.79 2.76
N ASN A 16 8.74 -0.41 3.34
CA ASN A 16 9.92 -1.01 3.95
C ASN A 16 11.05 -1.24 2.93
N MET A 17 10.73 -1.70 1.71
CA MET A 17 11.71 -1.81 0.63
C MET A 17 12.28 -0.44 0.25
N PHE A 18 11.43 0.58 0.13
CA PHE A 18 11.88 1.94 -0.17
C PHE A 18 12.81 2.48 0.90
N LEU A 19 12.48 2.30 2.18
CA LEU A 19 13.33 2.69 3.31
C LEU A 19 14.68 1.95 3.29
N ALA A 20 14.66 0.66 2.98
CA ALA A 20 15.88 -0.15 2.88
C ALA A 20 16.80 0.34 1.75
N GLU A 21 16.25 0.67 0.57
CA GLU A 21 17.02 1.24 -0.55
C GLU A 21 17.63 2.62 -0.20
N LYS A 22 16.96 3.38 0.66
CA LYS A 22 17.47 4.65 1.19
C LYS A 22 18.44 4.49 2.36
N GLY A 23 18.58 3.30 2.94
CA GLY A 23 19.37 3.06 4.15
C GLY A 23 18.79 3.74 5.40
N ILE A 24 17.45 3.91 5.46
CA ILE A 24 16.75 4.63 6.52
C ILE A 24 16.01 3.63 7.42
N GLU A 25 16.14 3.83 8.73
CA GLU A 25 15.36 3.11 9.74
C GLU A 25 14.37 4.06 10.42
N ILE A 26 13.10 3.66 10.50
CA ILE A 26 12.04 4.38 11.19
C ILE A 26 11.44 3.44 12.26
N PRO A 27 11.25 3.90 13.50
CA PRO A 27 10.53 3.12 14.53
C PRO A 27 9.16 2.66 14.01
N THR A 28 8.84 1.39 14.21
CA THR A 28 7.60 0.79 13.72
C THR A 28 6.64 0.44 14.86
N VAL A 29 5.35 0.61 14.59
CA VAL A 29 4.24 0.15 15.43
C VAL A 29 3.47 -0.88 14.63
N GLU A 30 3.43 -2.13 15.12
CA GLU A 30 2.73 -3.20 14.41
C GLU A 30 1.21 -3.05 14.53
N ILE A 31 0.52 -3.10 13.39
CA ILE A 31 -0.95 -3.15 13.29
C ILE A 31 -1.32 -4.48 12.62
N ASN A 32 -1.53 -5.51 13.43
CA ASN A 32 -1.85 -6.85 12.92
C ASN A 32 -3.22 -6.89 12.24
N THR A 33 -3.24 -6.77 10.92
CA THR A 33 -4.48 -6.75 10.13
C THR A 33 -5.18 -8.11 10.07
N ARG A 34 -4.49 -9.21 10.43
CA ARG A 34 -5.12 -10.53 10.55
C ARG A 34 -6.03 -10.58 11.78
N GLU A 35 -5.62 -9.92 12.86
CA GLU A 35 -6.39 -9.77 14.11
C GLU A 35 -7.35 -8.58 14.08
N ARG A 36 -7.48 -7.92 12.92
CA ARG A 36 -8.34 -6.75 12.71
C ARG A 36 -7.96 -5.53 13.58
N ALA A 37 -6.70 -5.42 14.02
CA ALA A 37 -6.20 -4.31 14.83
C ALA A 37 -6.38 -2.93 14.16
N GLN A 38 -6.44 -2.89 12.81
CA GLN A 38 -6.70 -1.65 12.05
C GLN A 38 -8.10 -1.06 12.31
N PHE A 39 -9.00 -1.79 12.94
CA PHE A 39 -10.34 -1.33 13.30
C PHE A 39 -10.48 -0.95 14.78
N SER A 40 -9.38 -0.93 15.53
CA SER A 40 -9.39 -0.40 16.90
C SER A 40 -9.66 1.11 16.87
N GLU A 41 -10.35 1.61 17.87
CA GLU A 41 -10.65 3.04 18.01
C GLU A 41 -9.35 3.88 17.98
N SER A 42 -8.31 3.40 18.67
CA SER A 42 -7.02 4.06 18.72
C SER A 42 -6.33 4.17 17.35
N TYR A 43 -6.43 3.12 16.50
CA TYR A 43 -5.86 3.19 15.16
C TYR A 43 -6.74 3.94 14.17
N MET A 44 -8.05 3.85 14.30
CA MET A 44 -8.98 4.63 13.47
C MET A 44 -8.83 6.14 13.70
N ALA A 45 -8.37 6.57 14.87
CA ALA A 45 -7.99 7.95 15.13
C ALA A 45 -6.72 8.39 14.36
N VAL A 46 -5.82 7.44 14.04
CA VAL A 46 -4.63 7.66 13.21
C VAL A 46 -4.97 7.64 11.73
N ASN A 47 -5.80 6.68 11.32
CA ASN A 47 -6.25 6.53 9.92
C ASN A 47 -7.71 6.05 9.85
N ALA A 48 -8.60 6.97 9.59
CA ALA A 48 -10.03 6.68 9.46
C ALA A 48 -10.38 5.69 8.32
N VAL A 49 -9.47 5.52 7.34
CA VAL A 49 -9.62 4.54 6.25
C VAL A 49 -9.26 3.12 6.71
N SER A 50 -8.70 2.96 7.93
CA SER A 50 -8.39 1.66 8.53
C SER A 50 -7.48 0.78 7.67
N GLN A 51 -6.46 1.37 7.06
CA GLN A 51 -5.47 0.69 6.22
C GLN A 51 -4.04 0.98 6.72
N VAL A 52 -3.11 0.10 6.38
CA VAL A 52 -1.67 0.26 6.63
C VAL A 52 -0.94 0.32 5.27
N PRO A 53 0.20 1.02 5.19
CA PRO A 53 0.94 1.73 6.25
C PRO A 53 0.45 3.16 6.48
N VAL A 54 0.88 3.76 7.60
CA VAL A 54 0.75 5.19 7.89
C VAL A 54 2.05 5.68 8.52
N LEU A 55 2.56 6.82 8.07
CA LEU A 55 3.68 7.52 8.67
C LEU A 55 3.14 8.66 9.55
N GLU A 56 3.41 8.61 10.86
CA GLU A 56 3.12 9.71 11.79
C GLU A 56 4.38 10.53 11.99
N LEU A 57 4.30 11.82 11.76
CA LEU A 57 5.37 12.78 11.96
C LEU A 57 5.46 13.23 13.43
N ASP A 58 6.53 13.94 13.79
CA ASP A 58 6.77 14.39 15.18
C ASP A 58 5.78 15.47 15.64
N ASP A 59 5.13 16.15 14.71
CA ASP A 59 4.04 17.11 14.97
C ASP A 59 2.65 16.48 15.06
N GLY A 60 2.57 15.14 14.92
CA GLY A 60 1.32 14.38 14.92
C GLY A 60 0.62 14.29 13.57
N THR A 61 1.15 14.90 12.51
CA THR A 61 0.61 14.74 11.15
C THR A 61 0.72 13.28 10.69
N CYS A 62 -0.37 12.70 10.22
CA CYS A 62 -0.41 11.35 9.68
C CYS A 62 -0.47 11.37 8.15
N ILE A 63 0.52 10.76 7.51
CA ILE A 63 0.59 10.56 6.06
C ILE A 63 0.22 9.11 5.76
N ALA A 64 -0.93 8.90 5.13
CA ALA A 64 -1.33 7.63 4.57
C ALA A 64 -0.95 7.54 3.08
N GLU A 65 -1.25 6.40 2.45
CA GLU A 65 -0.90 6.04 1.08
C GLU A 65 0.59 5.80 0.86
N THR A 66 0.89 4.60 0.40
CA THR A 66 2.27 4.10 0.20
C THR A 66 3.14 5.08 -0.61
N MET A 67 2.59 5.59 -1.72
CA MET A 67 3.35 6.51 -2.59
C MET A 67 3.54 7.89 -1.98
N ALA A 68 2.58 8.38 -1.17
CA ALA A 68 2.72 9.64 -0.46
C ALA A 68 3.81 9.55 0.61
N ILE A 69 3.84 8.44 1.35
CA ILE A 69 4.90 8.16 2.34
C ILE A 69 6.27 8.12 1.66
N CYS A 70 6.40 7.34 0.58
CA CYS A 70 7.67 7.23 -0.15
C CYS A 70 8.12 8.60 -0.72
N ARG A 71 7.20 9.42 -1.24
CA ARG A 71 7.54 10.78 -1.72
C ARG A 71 8.00 11.69 -0.61
N TYR A 72 7.35 11.65 0.55
CA TYR A 72 7.77 12.43 1.71
C TYR A 72 9.20 12.05 2.14
N ILE A 73 9.50 10.76 2.20
CA ILE A 73 10.85 10.27 2.54
C ILE A 73 11.87 10.65 1.47
N GLU A 74 11.52 10.59 0.17
CA GLU A 74 12.39 11.03 -0.93
C GLU A 74 12.80 12.49 -0.80
N GLU A 75 11.87 13.38 -0.46
CA GLU A 75 12.16 14.81 -0.29
C GLU A 75 13.09 15.09 0.91
N LEU A 76 12.99 14.29 1.97
CA LEU A 76 13.90 14.40 3.12
C LEU A 76 15.27 13.77 2.85
N HIS A 77 15.33 12.75 2.02
CA HIS A 77 16.50 11.94 1.72
C HIS A 77 16.58 11.73 0.20
N PRO A 78 17.04 12.74 -0.59
CA PRO A 78 16.99 12.67 -2.05
C PRO A 78 17.94 11.64 -2.66
N GLU A 79 18.94 11.16 -1.94
CA GLU A 79 19.91 10.18 -2.42
C GLU A 79 19.70 8.77 -1.80
N PRO A 80 19.73 7.71 -2.62
CA PRO A 80 19.69 7.68 -4.10
C PRO A 80 18.33 8.16 -4.64
N PRO A 81 18.26 8.78 -5.85
CA PRO A 81 17.02 9.37 -6.37
C PRO A 81 16.07 8.31 -6.94
N LEU A 82 15.23 7.70 -6.07
CA LEU A 82 14.33 6.62 -6.44
C LEU A 82 13.08 7.09 -7.21
N PHE A 83 12.77 8.39 -7.16
CA PHE A 83 11.70 9.02 -7.95
C PHE A 83 12.21 9.81 -9.15
N GLY A 84 13.52 9.68 -9.47
CA GLY A 84 14.17 10.35 -10.59
C GLY A 84 14.74 11.72 -10.25
N SER A 85 15.80 12.08 -10.96
CA SER A 85 16.60 13.29 -10.72
C SER A 85 16.09 14.49 -11.54
N ASP A 86 15.52 14.26 -12.72
CA ASP A 86 14.99 15.29 -13.59
C ASP A 86 13.49 15.16 -13.89
N ALA A 87 12.90 16.13 -14.57
CA ALA A 87 11.48 16.16 -14.88
C ALA A 87 11.02 14.98 -15.74
N LYS A 88 11.86 14.50 -16.66
CA LYS A 88 11.54 13.37 -17.55
C LYS A 88 11.54 12.06 -16.78
N GLU A 89 12.58 11.83 -15.97
CA GLU A 89 12.66 10.63 -15.11
C GLU A 89 11.50 10.59 -14.13
N LYS A 90 11.21 11.70 -13.45
CA LYS A 90 10.07 11.80 -12.52
C LYS A 90 8.74 11.47 -13.21
N ALA A 91 8.52 11.98 -14.42
CA ALA A 91 7.31 11.71 -15.17
C ALA A 91 7.20 10.23 -15.62
N LEU A 92 8.31 9.63 -16.06
CA LEU A 92 8.35 8.23 -16.45
C LEU A 92 8.12 7.28 -15.27
N ILE A 93 8.76 7.55 -14.13
CA ILE A 93 8.58 6.76 -12.90
C ILE A 93 7.14 6.86 -12.40
N GLU A 94 6.55 8.05 -12.40
CA GLU A 94 5.14 8.22 -12.04
C GLU A 94 4.20 7.46 -12.98
N MET A 95 4.43 7.56 -14.30
CA MET A 95 3.65 6.84 -15.30
C MET A 95 3.69 5.32 -15.06
N TRP A 96 4.88 4.76 -14.85
CA TRP A 96 5.03 3.32 -14.62
C TRP A 96 4.47 2.90 -13.26
N SER A 97 4.63 3.73 -12.23
CA SER A 97 4.03 3.49 -10.90
C SER A 97 2.51 3.43 -10.99
N ARG A 98 1.87 4.36 -11.72
CA ARG A 98 0.41 4.34 -11.93
C ARG A 98 -0.05 3.13 -12.72
N ARG A 99 0.69 2.74 -13.76
CA ARG A 99 0.38 1.52 -14.54
C ARG A 99 0.48 0.27 -13.66
N ALA A 100 1.57 0.11 -12.92
CA ALA A 100 1.76 -1.02 -12.02
C ALA A 100 0.65 -1.08 -10.95
N GLU A 101 0.25 0.06 -10.40
CA GLU A 101 -0.82 0.13 -9.40
C GLU A 101 -2.19 -0.22 -10.00
N PHE A 102 -2.63 0.50 -11.04
CA PHE A 102 -3.99 0.36 -11.57
C PHE A 102 -4.18 -0.88 -12.44
N MET A 103 -3.20 -1.25 -13.24
CA MET A 103 -3.31 -2.38 -14.15
C MET A 103 -2.84 -3.69 -13.50
N GLY A 104 -1.87 -3.64 -12.57
CA GLY A 104 -1.31 -4.78 -11.86
C GLY A 104 -1.92 -4.95 -10.48
N TYR A 105 -1.44 -4.18 -9.51
CA TYR A 105 -1.70 -4.40 -8.08
C TYR A 105 -3.19 -4.44 -7.72
N LEU A 106 -4.00 -3.49 -8.17
CA LEU A 106 -5.43 -3.46 -7.81
C LEU A 106 -6.17 -4.69 -8.33
N ASN A 107 -5.86 -5.14 -9.56
CA ASN A 107 -6.48 -6.35 -10.11
C ASN A 107 -6.02 -7.62 -9.39
N ALA A 108 -4.75 -7.70 -8.98
CA ALA A 108 -4.24 -8.81 -8.17
C ALA A 108 -4.89 -8.81 -6.77
N ALA A 109 -5.08 -7.64 -6.16
CA ALA A 109 -5.74 -7.50 -4.86
C ALA A 109 -7.22 -7.92 -4.94
N ASP A 110 -7.94 -7.50 -5.97
CA ASP A 110 -9.33 -7.93 -6.20
C ASP A 110 -9.41 -9.46 -6.37
N MET A 111 -8.54 -10.03 -7.20
CA MET A 111 -8.49 -11.48 -7.40
C MET A 111 -8.23 -12.22 -6.08
N LEU A 112 -7.21 -11.82 -5.32
CA LEU A 112 -6.84 -12.46 -4.06
C LEU A 112 -7.96 -12.36 -3.01
N ARG A 113 -8.49 -11.15 -2.80
CA ARG A 113 -9.50 -10.89 -1.77
C ARG A 113 -10.82 -11.57 -2.06
N ASN A 114 -11.17 -11.72 -3.32
CA ASN A 114 -12.44 -12.30 -3.73
C ASN A 114 -12.36 -13.82 -3.99
N SER A 115 -11.17 -14.45 -3.95
CA SER A 115 -11.00 -15.91 -4.14
C SER A 115 -10.53 -16.65 -2.89
N SER A 116 -9.79 -15.99 -2.00
CA SER A 116 -9.17 -16.67 -0.86
C SER A 116 -10.11 -16.77 0.34
N PRO A 117 -10.29 -17.95 0.95
CA PRO A 117 -11.07 -18.11 2.18
C PRO A 117 -10.56 -17.25 3.37
N ALA A 118 -9.26 -16.90 3.37
CA ALA A 118 -8.68 -16.01 4.38
C ALA A 118 -9.26 -14.60 4.35
N PHE A 119 -9.96 -14.24 3.27
CA PHE A 119 -10.61 -12.95 3.06
C PHE A 119 -12.15 -13.06 2.98
N GLU A 120 -12.73 -14.13 3.54
CA GLU A 120 -14.18 -14.22 3.70
C GLU A 120 -14.70 -12.96 4.42
N ASP A 121 -15.78 -12.37 3.91
CA ASP A 121 -16.32 -11.06 4.36
C ASP A 121 -15.31 -9.89 4.35
N ARG A 122 -14.20 -10.03 3.62
CA ARG A 122 -13.13 -9.03 3.51
C ARG A 122 -12.77 -8.75 2.05
N GLY A 123 -13.74 -8.88 1.15
CA GLY A 123 -13.58 -8.65 -0.29
C GLY A 123 -13.04 -7.25 -0.63
N LEU A 124 -13.31 -6.26 0.24
CA LEU A 124 -12.73 -4.92 0.18
C LEU A 124 -11.97 -4.61 1.46
N SER A 125 -10.83 -3.92 1.33
CA SER A 125 -10.00 -3.51 2.48
C SER A 125 -10.52 -2.24 3.14
N GLY A 126 -10.26 -2.06 4.43
CA GLY A 126 -10.58 -0.82 5.16
C GLY A 126 -12.07 -0.67 5.55
N VAL A 127 -12.90 -1.71 5.39
CA VAL A 127 -14.33 -1.67 5.74
C VAL A 127 -14.58 -2.45 7.04
N PRO A 128 -14.89 -1.77 8.16
CA PRO A 128 -15.06 -2.44 9.48
C PRO A 128 -16.15 -3.49 9.50
N GLY A 129 -17.28 -3.24 8.84
CA GLY A 129 -18.43 -4.15 8.75
C GLY A 129 -18.22 -5.34 7.81
N GLY A 130 -17.12 -5.35 7.08
CA GLY A 130 -16.84 -6.34 6.05
C GLY A 130 -17.57 -6.09 4.74
N VAL A 131 -17.12 -6.78 3.70
CA VAL A 131 -17.74 -6.78 2.35
C VAL A 131 -17.67 -8.21 1.81
N PRO A 132 -18.79 -8.80 1.39
CA PRO A 132 -18.81 -10.12 0.80
C PRO A 132 -17.89 -10.22 -0.42
N GLN A 133 -17.37 -11.42 -0.66
CA GLN A 133 -16.58 -11.73 -1.85
C GLN A 133 -17.48 -11.76 -3.10
N ILE A 134 -16.93 -11.32 -4.24
CA ILE A 134 -17.59 -11.25 -5.54
C ILE A 134 -16.80 -12.08 -6.54
N ALA A 135 -17.33 -13.25 -6.92
CA ALA A 135 -16.62 -14.21 -7.78
C ALA A 135 -16.23 -13.63 -9.15
N GLU A 136 -17.05 -12.75 -9.72
CA GLU A 136 -16.80 -12.10 -11.01
C GLU A 136 -15.57 -11.20 -11.01
N LEU A 137 -15.19 -10.64 -9.83
CA LEU A 137 -13.95 -9.87 -9.67
C LEU A 137 -12.71 -10.75 -9.82
N VAL A 138 -12.79 -12.03 -9.46
CA VAL A 138 -11.69 -12.98 -9.61
C VAL A 138 -11.38 -13.20 -11.09
N GLU A 139 -12.39 -13.45 -11.89
CA GLU A 139 -12.22 -13.66 -13.34
C GLU A 139 -11.75 -12.38 -14.02
N ARG A 140 -12.39 -11.24 -13.73
CA ARG A 140 -11.97 -9.95 -14.25
C ARG A 140 -10.51 -9.62 -13.90
N GLY A 141 -10.12 -9.85 -12.64
CA GLY A 141 -8.77 -9.62 -12.16
C GLY A 141 -7.75 -10.53 -12.87
N ARG A 142 -8.04 -11.82 -13.03
CA ARG A 142 -7.19 -12.77 -13.76
C ARG A 142 -6.93 -12.32 -15.20
N ASN A 143 -7.98 -11.94 -15.91
CA ASN A 143 -7.88 -11.47 -17.28
C ASN A 143 -7.12 -10.13 -17.38
N ALA A 144 -7.28 -9.24 -16.40
CA ALA A 144 -6.55 -7.98 -16.33
C ALA A 144 -5.06 -8.22 -16.06
N MET A 145 -4.71 -9.14 -15.15
CA MET A 145 -3.32 -9.53 -14.87
C MET A 145 -2.63 -10.14 -16.10
N GLY A 146 -3.32 -10.97 -16.87
CA GLY A 146 -2.79 -11.48 -18.16
C GLY A 146 -2.38 -10.31 -19.07
N ARG A 147 -3.30 -9.38 -19.32
CA ARG A 147 -2.99 -8.18 -20.15
C ARG A 147 -1.89 -7.31 -19.56
N PHE A 148 -1.79 -7.22 -18.24
CA PHE A 148 -0.72 -6.47 -17.60
C PHE A 148 0.65 -7.07 -17.94
N PHE A 149 0.82 -8.38 -17.79
CA PHE A 149 2.09 -9.04 -18.10
C PHE A 149 2.43 -9.07 -19.60
N ASP A 150 1.44 -8.98 -20.48
CA ASP A 150 1.68 -8.86 -21.93
C ASP A 150 2.28 -7.47 -22.31
N HIS A 151 2.20 -6.47 -21.43
CA HIS A 151 2.63 -5.10 -21.68
C HIS A 151 3.85 -4.66 -20.83
N PHE A 152 4.28 -5.48 -19.90
CA PHE A 152 5.45 -5.29 -19.04
C PHE A 152 6.57 -6.26 -19.40
#